data_cc88b94b8e6fc09348eb1be1377d9e44
#
_entry.id   cc88b94b8e6fc09348eb1be1377d9e44
#
_cell.length_a   1.000
_cell.length_b   1.000
_cell.length_c   1.000
_cell.angle_alpha   90.00
_cell.angle_beta   90.00
_cell.angle_gamma   90.00
#
_symmetry.space_group_name_H-M   'P 1'
#
loop_
_entity.id
_entity.type
_entity.pdbx_description
1 polymer ?
#
loop_
_entity_poly.entity_id
_entity_poly.type
_entity_poly.pdbx_seq_one_letter_code
_entity_poly.pdbx_strand_id
1 'polypeptide(L)'
;MQTLKRQVFEANMDLPRYGLVTFTWGNVSAIDRERGLVAIKPSGVAYEAMKADNMVVVDLEGRVVDGRYRPSSDTATHLALYRRYPSLGGVVHTHSTHATAWAQAGLAIPALGTTHADYFFGDIPCTRALSPREVEEAYELNTCLLYTSDAAD
;
A
#
# COMPACT_ATOMS: atom_id res chain seq x y z
N MET A 1 -11.32 -14.76 -9.59
CA MET A 1 -9.98 -14.84 -8.97
C MET A 1 -8.85 -14.57 -9.99
N GLN A 2 -8.77 -15.26 -11.11
CA GLN A 2 -7.73 -15.02 -12.13
C GLN A 2 -7.74 -13.59 -12.70
N THR A 3 -8.93 -13.02 -12.95
CA THR A 3 -9.06 -11.63 -13.40
C THR A 3 -8.47 -10.65 -12.39
N LEU A 4 -8.79 -10.80 -11.10
CA LEU A 4 -8.25 -9.97 -10.02
C LEU A 4 -6.73 -10.08 -9.93
N LYS A 5 -6.17 -11.31 -9.98
CA LYS A 5 -4.71 -11.52 -9.98
C LYS A 5 -4.04 -10.83 -11.17
N ARG A 6 -4.63 -10.92 -12.36
CA ARG A 6 -4.10 -10.26 -13.57
C ARG A 6 -4.11 -8.74 -13.43
N GLN A 7 -5.22 -8.15 -13.01
CA GLN A 7 -5.30 -6.69 -12.80
C GLN A 7 -4.26 -6.20 -11.79
N VAL A 8 -4.11 -6.91 -10.67
CA VAL A 8 -3.12 -6.57 -9.64
C VAL A 8 -1.69 -6.74 -10.16
N PHE A 9 -1.43 -7.80 -10.94
CA PHE A 9 -0.13 -7.99 -11.58
C PHE A 9 0.20 -6.84 -12.54
N GLU A 10 -0.72 -6.49 -13.45
CA GLU A 10 -0.52 -5.41 -14.41
C GLU A 10 -0.23 -4.07 -13.71
N ALA A 11 -1.02 -3.73 -12.68
CA ALA A 11 -0.81 -2.53 -11.88
C ALA A 11 0.53 -2.55 -11.12
N ASN A 12 0.98 -3.71 -10.62
CA ASN A 12 2.31 -3.82 -10.02
C ASN A 12 3.42 -3.62 -11.05
N MET A 13 3.26 -4.10 -12.29
CA MET A 13 4.26 -3.92 -13.37
C MET A 13 4.36 -2.46 -13.83
N ASP A 14 3.32 -1.66 -13.65
CA ASP A 14 3.38 -0.23 -13.93
C ASP A 14 4.30 0.53 -12.95
N LEU A 15 4.49 0.05 -11.74
CA LEU A 15 5.36 0.71 -10.75
C LEU A 15 6.81 0.86 -11.25
N PRO A 16 7.52 -0.21 -11.65
CA PRO A 16 8.87 -0.06 -12.23
C PRO A 16 8.84 0.62 -13.60
N ARG A 17 7.81 0.40 -14.42
CA ARG A 17 7.67 1.05 -15.72
C ARG A 17 7.65 2.57 -15.63
N TYR A 18 7.01 3.12 -14.60
CA TYR A 18 6.96 4.57 -14.35
C TYR A 18 8.03 5.07 -13.37
N GLY A 19 8.98 4.24 -12.98
CA GLY A 19 10.07 4.63 -12.08
C GLY A 19 9.62 4.97 -10.66
N LEU A 20 8.51 4.38 -10.20
CA LEU A 20 7.90 4.67 -8.90
C LEU A 20 8.46 3.80 -7.75
N VAL A 21 9.28 2.81 -8.08
CA VAL A 21 9.83 1.85 -7.12
C VAL A 21 11.29 1.53 -7.40
N THR A 22 11.99 1.05 -6.36
CA THR A 22 13.36 0.57 -6.43
C THR A 22 13.41 -0.87 -5.92
N PHE A 23 14.23 -1.73 -6.55
CA PHE A 23 14.36 -3.15 -6.21
C PHE A 23 13.01 -3.89 -6.24
N THR A 24 12.66 -4.56 -5.13
CA THR A 24 11.39 -5.28 -4.95
C THR A 24 10.37 -4.49 -4.14
N TRP A 25 10.70 -3.25 -3.78
CA TRP A 25 9.89 -2.40 -2.92
C TRP A 25 8.63 -1.91 -3.62
N GLY A 26 7.68 -1.47 -2.83
CA GLY A 26 6.38 -1.06 -3.32
C GLY A 26 5.51 -2.24 -3.76
N ASN A 27 4.23 -2.01 -3.81
CA ASN A 27 3.26 -3.00 -4.23
C ASN A 27 1.89 -2.37 -4.50
N VAL A 28 1.07 -3.11 -5.22
CA VAL A 28 -0.33 -2.79 -5.47
C VAL A 28 -1.17 -3.98 -5.01
N SER A 29 -2.32 -3.68 -4.42
CA SER A 29 -3.38 -4.65 -4.17
C SER A 29 -4.71 -4.16 -4.73
N ALA A 30 -5.66 -5.09 -4.92
CA ALA A 30 -7.05 -4.78 -5.20
C ALA A 30 -7.95 -5.77 -4.47
N ILE A 31 -9.18 -5.31 -4.17
CA ILE A 31 -10.19 -6.09 -3.46
C ILE A 31 -11.36 -6.46 -4.37
N ASP A 32 -11.77 -7.72 -4.30
CA ASP A 32 -13.09 -8.18 -4.72
C ASP A 32 -14.02 -8.09 -3.51
N ARG A 33 -14.86 -7.06 -3.47
CA ARG A 33 -15.76 -6.77 -2.36
C ARG A 33 -16.87 -7.81 -2.21
N GLU A 34 -17.32 -8.40 -3.31
CA GLU A 34 -18.39 -9.40 -3.26
C GLU A 34 -17.92 -10.68 -2.57
N ARG A 35 -16.65 -11.03 -2.77
CA ARG A 35 -16.03 -12.22 -2.18
C ARG A 35 -15.25 -11.96 -0.90
N GLY A 36 -14.99 -10.70 -0.56
CA GLY A 36 -14.13 -10.33 0.56
C GLY A 36 -12.67 -10.77 0.37
N LEU A 37 -12.19 -10.80 -0.88
CA LEU A 37 -10.86 -11.29 -1.23
C LEU A 37 -9.96 -10.17 -1.77
N VAL A 38 -8.71 -10.15 -1.32
CA VAL A 38 -7.70 -9.17 -1.72
C VAL A 38 -6.56 -9.89 -2.43
N ALA A 39 -6.25 -9.50 -3.66
CA ALA A 39 -5.01 -9.92 -4.32
C ALA A 39 -3.91 -8.90 -4.07
N ILE A 40 -2.70 -9.38 -3.80
CA ILE A 40 -1.53 -8.54 -3.49
C ILE A 40 -0.25 -9.17 -4.07
N LYS A 41 0.75 -8.33 -4.30
CA LYS A 41 2.09 -8.73 -4.72
C LYS A 41 2.73 -9.70 -3.72
N PRO A 42 3.43 -10.76 -4.20
CA PRO A 42 4.22 -11.62 -3.34
C PRO A 42 5.43 -10.88 -2.76
N SER A 43 5.81 -11.23 -1.53
CA SER A 43 7.00 -10.70 -0.86
C SER A 43 8.28 -11.19 -1.55
N GLY A 44 9.24 -10.27 -1.76
CA GLY A 44 10.61 -10.59 -2.20
C GLY A 44 10.75 -11.13 -3.63
N VAL A 45 9.68 -11.12 -4.44
CA VAL A 45 9.74 -11.50 -5.85
C VAL A 45 10.12 -10.28 -6.69
N ALA A 46 11.20 -10.40 -7.47
CA ALA A 46 11.64 -9.36 -8.39
C ALA A 46 10.58 -9.09 -9.47
N TYR A 47 10.44 -7.83 -9.89
CA TYR A 47 9.43 -7.44 -10.89
C TYR A 47 9.62 -8.19 -12.21
N GLU A 48 10.87 -8.39 -12.63
CA GLU A 48 11.23 -9.07 -13.88
C GLU A 48 10.86 -10.56 -13.89
N ALA A 49 10.82 -11.18 -12.71
CA ALA A 49 10.46 -12.60 -12.55
C ALA A 49 8.98 -12.81 -12.22
N MET A 50 8.24 -11.73 -11.98
CA MET A 50 6.86 -11.78 -11.52
C MET A 50 5.89 -12.15 -12.65
N LYS A 51 4.86 -12.91 -12.31
CA LYS A 51 3.77 -13.33 -13.20
C LYS A 51 2.44 -13.15 -12.49
N ALA A 52 1.35 -13.06 -13.25
CA ALA A 52 0.00 -12.94 -12.67
C ALA A 52 -0.33 -14.07 -11.68
N ASP A 53 0.10 -15.31 -11.99
CA ASP A 53 -0.12 -16.46 -11.10
C ASP A 53 0.67 -16.42 -9.80
N ASN A 54 1.66 -15.53 -9.69
CA ASN A 54 2.41 -15.34 -8.45
C ASN A 54 1.66 -14.46 -7.43
N MET A 55 0.65 -13.69 -7.87
CA MET A 55 -0.15 -12.88 -6.96
C MET A 55 -0.79 -13.77 -5.89
N VAL A 56 -0.72 -13.31 -4.63
CA VAL A 56 -1.29 -14.00 -3.48
C VAL A 56 -2.67 -13.42 -3.21
N VAL A 57 -3.63 -14.28 -2.93
CA VAL A 57 -4.98 -13.88 -2.53
C VAL A 57 -5.18 -14.19 -1.06
N VAL A 58 -5.61 -13.19 -0.32
CA VAL A 58 -5.91 -13.29 1.11
C VAL A 58 -7.36 -12.87 1.38
N ASP A 59 -7.93 -13.33 2.47
CA ASP A 59 -9.18 -12.80 2.99
C ASP A 59 -8.94 -11.52 3.82
N LEU A 60 -10.01 -10.89 4.30
CA LEU A 60 -9.89 -9.65 5.09
C LEU A 60 -9.25 -9.87 6.48
N GLU A 61 -9.10 -11.10 6.94
CA GLU A 61 -8.38 -11.48 8.17
C GLU A 61 -6.89 -11.77 7.90
N GLY A 62 -6.46 -11.72 6.62
CA GLY A 62 -5.07 -11.93 6.22
C GLY A 62 -4.68 -13.39 6.01
N ARG A 63 -5.65 -14.31 6.03
CA ARG A 63 -5.39 -15.73 5.75
C ARG A 63 -5.23 -15.92 4.24
N VAL A 64 -4.20 -16.64 3.84
CA VAL A 64 -3.97 -16.97 2.43
C VAL A 64 -5.04 -17.94 1.94
N VAL A 65 -5.78 -17.51 0.92
CA VAL A 65 -6.83 -18.29 0.25
C VAL A 65 -6.32 -18.94 -1.03
N ASP A 66 -5.44 -18.23 -1.76
CA ASP A 66 -4.81 -18.76 -2.99
C ASP A 66 -3.43 -18.15 -3.18
N GLY A 67 -2.51 -18.96 -3.67
CA GLY A 67 -1.12 -18.60 -3.92
C GLY A 67 -0.14 -19.41 -3.08
N ARG A 68 1.06 -19.61 -3.63
CA ARG A 68 2.13 -20.41 -3.02
C ARG A 68 3.25 -19.56 -2.41
N TYR A 69 3.19 -18.26 -2.64
CA TYR A 69 4.17 -17.31 -2.12
C TYR A 69 3.66 -16.69 -0.82
N ARG A 70 4.58 -16.15 -0.05
CA ARG A 70 4.26 -15.29 1.08
C ARG A 70 3.72 -13.96 0.53
N PRO A 71 2.59 -13.43 1.03
CA PRO A 71 2.10 -12.10 0.63
C PRO A 71 3.08 -11.00 1.07
N SER A 72 2.98 -9.81 0.48
CA SER A 72 3.76 -8.64 0.88
C SER A 72 3.67 -8.40 2.40
N SER A 73 4.74 -7.92 3.02
CA SER A 73 4.74 -7.45 4.42
C SER A 73 3.68 -6.38 4.67
N ASP A 74 3.40 -5.54 3.67
CA ASP A 74 2.41 -4.46 3.74
C ASP A 74 0.95 -4.94 3.72
N THR A 75 0.71 -6.26 3.63
CA THR A 75 -0.65 -6.82 3.56
C THR A 75 -1.53 -6.35 4.73
N ALA A 76 -0.99 -6.31 5.95
CA ALA A 76 -1.74 -5.86 7.13
C ALA A 76 -2.22 -4.40 6.98
N THR A 77 -1.37 -3.53 6.44
CA THR A 77 -1.67 -2.13 6.13
C THR A 77 -2.80 -2.02 5.10
N HIS A 78 -2.68 -2.74 3.97
CA HIS A 78 -3.69 -2.72 2.92
C HIS A 78 -5.05 -3.23 3.42
N LEU A 79 -5.06 -4.32 4.20
CA LEU A 79 -6.28 -4.87 4.78
C LEU A 79 -6.93 -3.91 5.78
N ALA A 80 -6.16 -3.19 6.58
CA ALA A 80 -6.68 -2.17 7.48
C ALA A 80 -7.40 -1.04 6.71
N LEU A 81 -6.81 -0.57 5.62
CA LEU A 81 -7.43 0.42 4.72
C LEU A 81 -8.72 -0.10 4.09
N TYR A 82 -8.74 -1.34 3.58
CA TYR A 82 -9.95 -1.92 3.02
C TYR A 82 -11.08 -2.11 4.04
N ARG A 83 -10.75 -2.46 5.27
CA ARG A 83 -11.74 -2.56 6.36
C ARG A 83 -12.27 -1.20 6.78
N ARG A 84 -11.39 -0.18 6.83
CA ARG A 84 -11.76 1.18 7.27
C ARG A 84 -12.55 1.95 6.21
N TYR A 85 -12.25 1.75 4.93
CA TYR A 85 -12.83 2.49 3.81
C TYR A 85 -13.49 1.56 2.80
N PRO A 86 -14.83 1.31 2.94
CA PRO A 86 -15.54 0.37 2.06
C PRO A 86 -15.55 0.77 0.59
N SER A 87 -15.37 2.04 0.26
CA SER A 87 -15.32 2.56 -1.12
C SER A 87 -13.99 2.30 -1.83
N LEU A 88 -12.91 1.94 -1.10
CA LEU A 88 -11.63 1.65 -1.74
C LEU A 88 -11.70 0.35 -2.54
N GLY A 89 -11.29 0.41 -3.82
CA GLY A 89 -11.14 -0.75 -4.70
C GLY A 89 -9.70 -1.23 -4.84
N GLY A 90 -8.71 -0.35 -4.61
CA GLY A 90 -7.29 -0.65 -4.74
C GLY A 90 -6.45 0.21 -3.81
N VAL A 91 -5.24 -0.27 -3.48
CA VAL A 91 -4.23 0.44 -2.71
C VAL A 91 -2.89 0.33 -3.42
N VAL A 92 -2.20 1.44 -3.56
CA VAL A 92 -0.83 1.54 -4.10
C VAL A 92 0.09 2.01 -3.00
N HIS A 93 1.16 1.25 -2.75
CA HIS A 93 2.22 1.60 -1.82
C HIS A 93 3.54 1.81 -2.56
N THR A 94 4.17 2.96 -2.36
CA THR A 94 5.49 3.28 -2.92
C THR A 94 6.33 4.03 -1.89
N HIS A 95 7.66 4.11 -2.15
CA HIS A 95 8.60 4.85 -1.35
C HIS A 95 9.10 6.06 -2.16
N SER A 96 8.26 7.08 -2.33
CA SER A 96 8.65 8.32 -3.02
C SER A 96 9.82 8.99 -2.30
N THR A 97 10.93 9.21 -3.01
CA THR A 97 12.12 9.87 -2.46
C THR A 97 11.78 11.24 -1.87
N HIS A 98 10.97 12.02 -2.57
CA HIS A 98 10.61 13.36 -2.12
C HIS A 98 9.66 13.34 -0.91
N ALA A 99 8.61 12.52 -0.94
CA ALA A 99 7.70 12.39 0.20
C ALA A 99 8.44 11.85 1.45
N THR A 100 9.33 10.88 1.26
CA THR A 100 10.18 10.34 2.34
C THR A 100 11.10 11.39 2.92
N ALA A 101 11.69 12.27 2.09
CA ALA A 101 12.54 13.37 2.58
C ALA A 101 11.76 14.35 3.47
N TRP A 102 10.54 14.73 3.08
CA TRP A 102 9.67 15.56 3.90
C TRP A 102 9.29 14.87 5.22
N ALA A 103 8.90 13.60 5.16
CA ALA A 103 8.56 12.83 6.34
C ALA A 103 9.74 12.69 7.32
N GLN A 104 10.96 12.43 6.82
CA GLN A 104 12.17 12.36 7.65
C GLN A 104 12.56 13.71 8.26
N ALA A 105 12.20 14.81 7.60
CA ALA A 105 12.37 16.15 8.16
C ALA A 105 11.29 16.52 9.22
N GLY A 106 10.27 15.68 9.39
CA GLY A 106 9.14 15.96 10.29
C GLY A 106 8.26 17.10 9.80
N LEU A 107 8.20 17.34 8.49
CA LEU A 107 7.51 18.48 7.89
C LEU A 107 6.37 18.01 6.98
N ALA A 108 5.25 18.75 7.01
CA ALA A 108 4.19 18.59 6.03
C ALA A 108 4.67 19.00 4.63
N ILE A 109 4.05 18.45 3.57
CA ILE A 109 4.33 18.86 2.19
C ILE A 109 3.39 20.02 1.84
N PRO A 110 3.92 21.26 1.68
CA PRO A 110 3.09 22.42 1.45
C PRO A 110 2.48 22.42 0.04
N ALA A 111 1.28 22.99 -0.08
CA ALA A 111 0.56 23.14 -1.34
C ALA A 111 1.14 24.29 -2.17
N LEU A 112 2.29 24.09 -2.81
CA LEU A 112 3.02 25.13 -3.54
C LEU A 112 2.71 25.21 -5.05
N GLY A 113 1.90 24.30 -5.58
CA GLY A 113 1.63 24.26 -7.01
C GLY A 113 0.27 23.68 -7.39
N THR A 114 -0.14 23.95 -8.63
CA THR A 114 -1.43 23.49 -9.19
C THR A 114 -1.53 21.96 -9.24
N THR A 115 -0.46 21.27 -9.61
CA THR A 115 -0.44 19.80 -9.63
C THR A 115 -0.73 19.19 -8.26
N HIS A 116 -0.23 19.81 -7.18
CA HIS A 116 -0.60 19.42 -5.82
C HIS A 116 -2.10 19.64 -5.58
N ALA A 117 -2.59 20.83 -5.93
CA ALA A 117 -3.99 21.23 -5.71
C ALA A 117 -5.00 20.38 -6.51
N ASP A 118 -4.59 19.79 -7.63
CA ASP A 118 -5.43 18.88 -8.43
C ASP A 118 -5.78 17.57 -7.69
N TYR A 119 -4.97 17.17 -6.70
CA TYR A 119 -5.12 15.91 -6.00
C TYR A 119 -5.37 16.06 -4.50
N PHE A 120 -4.88 17.14 -3.89
CA PHE A 120 -4.95 17.36 -2.44
C PHE A 120 -5.42 18.77 -2.12
N PHE A 121 -6.34 18.88 -1.17
CA PHE A 121 -6.73 20.17 -0.62
C PHE A 121 -5.81 20.53 0.56
N GLY A 122 -5.06 21.65 0.42
CA GLY A 122 -4.11 22.09 1.45
C GLY A 122 -2.83 21.25 1.50
N ASP A 123 -2.12 21.33 2.60
CA ASP A 123 -0.86 20.62 2.82
C ASP A 123 -1.10 19.13 3.06
N ILE A 124 -0.17 18.27 2.62
CA ILE A 124 -0.16 16.86 3.03
C ILE A 124 0.49 16.80 4.41
N PRO A 125 -0.24 16.41 5.47
CA PRO A 125 0.28 16.46 6.83
C PRO A 125 1.39 15.43 7.04
N CYS A 126 2.35 15.75 7.92
CA CYS A 126 3.30 14.79 8.44
C CYS A 126 2.74 14.19 9.74
N THR A 127 2.57 12.89 9.79
CA THR A 127 2.14 12.22 11.01
C THR A 127 3.21 12.27 12.11
N ARG A 128 2.84 12.10 13.37
CA ARG A 128 3.80 11.90 14.45
C ARG A 128 4.65 10.64 14.22
N ALA A 129 5.76 10.53 14.90
CA ALA A 129 6.51 9.28 14.94
C ALA A 129 5.73 8.18 15.69
N LEU A 130 5.94 6.93 15.28
CA LEU A 130 5.47 5.77 16.04
C LEU A 130 6.17 5.74 17.41
N SER A 131 5.44 5.36 18.45
CA SER A 131 6.04 5.07 19.75
C SER A 131 6.84 3.76 19.70
N PRO A 132 7.83 3.54 20.60
CA PRO A 132 8.55 2.28 20.67
C PRO A 132 7.62 1.06 20.77
N ARG A 133 6.56 1.15 21.56
CA ARG A 133 5.56 0.09 21.73
C ARG A 133 4.83 -0.23 20.41
N GLU A 134 4.42 0.78 19.66
CA GLU A 134 3.76 0.59 18.35
C GLU A 134 4.69 -0.08 17.34
N VAL A 135 6.00 0.22 17.40
CA VAL A 135 7.01 -0.44 16.56
C VAL A 135 7.18 -1.91 16.94
N GLU A 136 7.25 -2.22 18.23
CA GLU A 136 7.48 -3.58 18.74
C GLU A 136 6.25 -4.50 18.53
N GLU A 137 5.04 -3.97 18.71
CA GLU A 137 3.81 -4.78 18.67
C GLU A 137 3.38 -5.13 17.24
N ALA A 138 3.30 -4.16 16.33
CA ALA A 138 2.82 -4.39 14.96
C ALA A 138 3.15 -3.19 14.06
N TYR A 139 4.40 -3.02 13.67
CA TYR A 139 4.89 -1.87 12.91
C TYR A 139 4.02 -1.51 11.69
N GLU A 140 3.77 -2.46 10.78
CA GLU A 140 3.03 -2.19 9.53
C GLU A 140 1.57 -1.81 9.81
N LEU A 141 0.93 -2.47 10.78
CA LEU A 141 -0.45 -2.18 11.15
C LEU A 141 -0.56 -0.81 11.84
N ASN A 142 0.34 -0.53 12.79
CA ASN A 142 0.33 0.73 13.52
C ASN A 142 0.67 1.93 12.64
N THR A 143 1.54 1.75 11.64
CA THR A 143 1.78 2.76 10.60
C THR A 143 0.47 3.11 9.90
N CYS A 144 -0.32 2.11 9.49
CA CYS A 144 -1.60 2.35 8.84
C CYS A 144 -2.63 3.03 9.76
N LEU A 145 -2.73 2.58 11.01
CA LEU A 145 -3.65 3.17 11.99
C LEU A 145 -3.32 4.63 12.26
N LEU A 146 -2.05 4.99 12.31
CA LEU A 146 -1.60 6.37 12.45
C LEU A 146 -2.06 7.22 11.26
N TYR A 147 -1.85 6.76 10.02
CA TYR A 147 -2.33 7.46 8.82
C TYR A 147 -3.85 7.64 8.79
N THR A 148 -4.61 6.70 9.32
CA THR A 148 -6.08 6.76 9.28
C THR A 148 -6.69 7.54 10.44
N SER A 149 -5.96 7.77 11.53
CA SER A 149 -6.42 8.59 12.66
C SER A 149 -6.07 10.05 12.51
N ASP A 150 -4.85 10.36 12.09
CA ASP A 150 -4.34 11.74 12.01
C ASP A 150 -4.78 12.47 10.72
N ALA A 151 -5.22 11.75 9.69
CA ALA A 151 -5.74 12.34 8.45
C ALA A 151 -7.26 12.62 8.48
N ALA A 152 -7.94 12.36 9.59
CA ALA A 152 -9.39 12.50 9.75
C ALA A 152 -9.82 13.77 10.51
N ASP A 153 -8.88 14.55 11.04
CA ASP A 153 -9.07 15.87 11.68
C ASP A 153 -8.65 16.99 10.72
#